data_12cf0c6968e95e7e49c87523c39db1e9
#
_entry.id   12cf0c6968e95e7e49c87523c39db1e9
#
_cell.length_a   1.000
_cell.length_b   1.000
_cell.length_c   1.000
_cell.angle_alpha   90.00
_cell.angle_beta   90.00
_cell.angle_gamma   90.00
#
_symmetry.space_group_name_H-M   'P 1'
#
loop_
_entity.id
_entity.type
_entity.pdbx_description
1 polymer ?
#
loop_
_entity_poly.entity_id
_entity_poly.type
_entity_poly.pdbx_seq_one_letter_code
_entity_poly.pdbx_strand_id
1 'polypeptide(L)'
;MSPRQLTRVLGVAAVTAGALLAAPFPSAAAAPCPDVEVVFARGTFEPPGLGGIGQSFVDAVRTKAAGKSVSVYPVNYPASTDFPTAVQGIRDAANRIEATAGACPDTKIVLGGFSQGAAVAGFVTSEAVPSGADAADVPDPMPPAIADHVAAVVLLGKPSPKFMELIGTPPVEVGDLYAGKTLDLCIANDPICSGTGDGANHSLYNKNGMTDQAAAFATSKL
;
A
#
# COMPACT_ATOMS: atom_id res chain seq x y z
N MET A 1 -43.06 27.36 -84.67
CA MET A 1 -42.34 27.66 -83.42
C MET A 1 -42.58 26.48 -82.49
N SER A 2 -41.50 25.67 -82.29
CA SER A 2 -41.54 24.36 -81.58
C SER A 2 -41.24 24.50 -80.07
N PRO A 3 -41.99 23.83 -79.18
CA PRO A 3 -41.61 23.79 -77.80
C PRO A 3 -40.71 22.57 -77.52
N ARG A 4 -39.58 22.88 -76.87
CA ARG A 4 -38.58 21.88 -76.39
C ARG A 4 -39.13 21.12 -75.21
N GLN A 5 -39.14 19.80 -75.31
CA GLN A 5 -39.43 18.89 -74.21
C GLN A 5 -38.18 18.74 -73.35
N LEU A 6 -38.27 19.00 -72.06
CA LEU A 6 -37.25 18.73 -71.04
C LEU A 6 -37.52 17.35 -70.42
N THR A 7 -36.68 16.38 -70.70
CA THR A 7 -36.69 15.05 -70.10
C THR A 7 -36.02 15.13 -68.73
N ARG A 8 -36.74 14.87 -67.66
CA ARG A 8 -36.25 14.73 -66.30
C ARG A 8 -35.74 13.30 -66.11
N VAL A 9 -34.43 13.15 -65.88
CA VAL A 9 -33.81 11.89 -65.46
C VAL A 9 -33.87 11.82 -63.93
N LEU A 10 -34.66 10.87 -63.40
CA LEU A 10 -34.69 10.53 -61.96
C LEU A 10 -33.51 9.57 -61.67
N GLY A 11 -32.50 10.08 -61.03
CA GLY A 11 -31.38 9.27 -60.50
C GLY A 11 -31.82 8.62 -59.16
N VAL A 12 -31.92 7.31 -59.10
CA VAL A 12 -32.10 6.55 -57.88
C VAL A 12 -30.74 6.39 -57.21
N ALA A 13 -30.54 7.06 -56.10
CA ALA A 13 -29.37 6.84 -55.24
C ALA A 13 -29.63 5.64 -54.32
N ALA A 14 -28.94 4.52 -54.56
CA ALA A 14 -28.94 3.37 -53.70
C ALA A 14 -28.02 3.65 -52.47
N VAL A 15 -28.62 3.85 -51.28
CA VAL A 15 -27.89 3.94 -50.03
C VAL A 15 -27.59 2.53 -49.54
N THR A 16 -26.37 2.07 -49.69
CA THR A 16 -25.90 0.83 -49.08
C THR A 16 -25.60 1.09 -47.60
N ALA A 17 -26.43 0.63 -46.69
CA ALA A 17 -26.19 0.62 -45.26
C ALA A 17 -25.12 -0.45 -44.95
N GLY A 18 -23.87 -0.03 -44.73
CA GLY A 18 -22.80 -0.88 -44.26
C GLY A 18 -23.01 -1.19 -42.77
N ALA A 19 -23.41 -2.43 -42.45
CA ALA A 19 -23.42 -2.91 -41.10
C ALA A 19 -21.98 -3.06 -40.58
N LEU A 20 -21.51 -2.14 -39.73
CA LEU A 20 -20.28 -2.26 -38.96
C LEU A 20 -20.48 -3.38 -37.92
N LEU A 21 -19.97 -4.57 -38.20
CA LEU A 21 -19.85 -5.67 -37.24
C LEU A 21 -18.80 -5.24 -36.20
N ALA A 22 -19.28 -4.75 -35.05
CA ALA A 22 -18.42 -4.51 -33.88
C ALA A 22 -17.91 -5.89 -33.40
N ALA A 23 -16.65 -6.21 -33.67
CA ALA A 23 -16.00 -7.37 -33.09
C ALA A 23 -15.97 -7.18 -31.56
N PRO A 24 -16.34 -8.18 -30.76
CA PRO A 24 -16.20 -8.09 -29.30
C PRO A 24 -14.72 -7.95 -28.98
N PHE A 25 -14.35 -6.88 -28.28
CA PHE A 25 -13.01 -6.74 -27.72
C PHE A 25 -12.80 -7.88 -26.73
N PRO A 26 -11.68 -8.62 -26.78
CA PRO A 26 -11.38 -9.61 -25.77
C PRO A 26 -11.33 -8.91 -24.42
N SER A 27 -12.20 -9.31 -23.50
CA SER A 27 -12.12 -8.88 -22.10
C SER A 27 -10.76 -9.31 -21.58
N ALA A 28 -9.92 -8.36 -21.15
CA ALA A 28 -8.66 -8.71 -20.50
C ALA A 28 -9.00 -9.55 -19.27
N ALA A 29 -8.55 -10.81 -19.25
CA ALA A 29 -8.68 -11.65 -18.07
C ALA A 29 -7.99 -10.94 -16.91
N ALA A 30 -8.66 -10.83 -15.76
CA ALA A 30 -8.02 -10.30 -14.55
C ALA A 30 -6.76 -11.11 -14.26
N ALA A 31 -5.67 -10.43 -13.91
CA ALA A 31 -4.46 -11.11 -13.50
C ALA A 31 -4.78 -12.05 -12.31
N PRO A 32 -4.18 -13.26 -12.26
CA PRO A 32 -4.41 -14.17 -11.15
C PRO A 32 -3.98 -13.53 -9.83
N CYS A 33 -4.71 -13.83 -8.75
CA CYS A 33 -4.35 -13.36 -7.41
C CYS A 33 -2.97 -13.87 -7.00
N PRO A 34 -2.12 -13.03 -6.42
CA PRO A 34 -0.83 -13.46 -5.88
C PRO A 34 -1.03 -14.28 -4.59
N ASP A 35 -0.08 -15.16 -4.26
CA ASP A 35 -0.07 -15.87 -2.98
C ASP A 35 0.16 -14.87 -1.81
N VAL A 36 1.00 -13.86 -2.05
CA VAL A 36 1.38 -12.84 -1.06
C VAL A 36 1.36 -11.46 -1.69
N GLU A 37 0.82 -10.48 -0.97
CA GLU A 37 1.00 -9.08 -1.29
C GLU A 37 1.71 -8.35 -0.15
N VAL A 38 2.81 -7.66 -0.48
CA VAL A 38 3.51 -6.77 0.45
C VAL A 38 3.03 -5.35 0.22
N VAL A 39 2.32 -4.78 1.21
CA VAL A 39 1.93 -3.36 1.26
C VAL A 39 2.97 -2.64 2.12
N PHE A 40 3.74 -1.72 1.55
CA PHE A 40 4.86 -1.10 2.26
C PHE A 40 4.87 0.43 2.15
N ALA A 41 4.95 1.09 3.32
CA ALA A 41 5.06 2.54 3.43
C ALA A 41 6.53 2.95 3.68
N ARG A 42 7.07 3.80 2.78
CA ARG A 42 8.45 4.30 2.84
C ARG A 42 8.67 5.31 3.97
N GLY A 43 9.91 5.62 4.26
CA GLY A 43 10.29 6.65 5.23
C GLY A 43 10.20 8.08 4.66
N THR A 44 10.31 9.07 5.56
CA THR A 44 10.33 10.51 5.22
C THR A 44 11.44 10.81 4.22
N PHE A 45 11.15 11.64 3.22
CA PHE A 45 12.04 12.06 2.13
C PHE A 45 12.49 10.96 1.17
N GLU A 46 12.11 9.71 1.37
CA GLU A 46 12.35 8.70 0.34
C GLU A 46 11.49 9.00 -0.90
N PRO A 47 12.02 8.80 -2.12
CA PRO A 47 11.27 9.04 -3.35
C PRO A 47 10.06 8.10 -3.45
N PRO A 48 9.02 8.43 -4.26
CA PRO A 48 7.88 7.55 -4.49
C PRO A 48 8.30 6.12 -4.85
N GLY A 49 7.64 5.14 -4.24
CA GLY A 49 7.98 3.73 -4.32
C GLY A 49 8.17 3.11 -2.94
N LEU A 50 8.99 2.08 -2.84
CA LEU A 50 9.26 1.34 -1.60
C LEU A 50 10.26 2.04 -0.67
N GLY A 51 11.07 2.95 -1.19
CA GLY A 51 12.27 3.41 -0.52
C GLY A 51 13.38 2.34 -0.45
N GLY A 52 14.57 2.71 0.02
CA GLY A 52 15.72 1.79 0.04
C GLY A 52 15.57 0.64 1.02
N ILE A 53 14.99 0.91 2.19
CA ILE A 53 14.77 -0.11 3.23
C ILE A 53 13.61 -1.03 2.83
N GLY A 54 12.52 -0.46 2.29
CA GLY A 54 11.40 -1.25 1.79
C GLY A 54 11.79 -2.17 0.64
N GLN A 55 12.62 -1.70 -0.29
CA GLN A 55 13.13 -2.54 -1.37
C GLN A 55 13.92 -3.73 -0.85
N SER A 56 14.85 -3.49 0.09
CA SER A 56 15.64 -4.58 0.70
C SER A 56 14.76 -5.59 1.44
N PHE A 57 13.72 -5.13 2.15
CA PHE A 57 12.75 -5.99 2.80
C PHE A 57 11.98 -6.86 1.80
N VAL A 58 11.45 -6.26 0.74
CA VAL A 58 10.68 -6.97 -0.31
C VAL A 58 11.54 -8.01 -1.02
N ASP A 59 12.80 -7.68 -1.34
CA ASP A 59 13.73 -8.62 -1.98
C ASP A 59 14.03 -9.82 -1.07
N ALA A 60 14.18 -9.57 0.24
CA ALA A 60 14.33 -10.64 1.23
C ALA A 60 13.06 -11.49 1.37
N VAL A 61 11.85 -10.89 1.35
CA VAL A 61 10.57 -11.63 1.35
C VAL A 61 10.47 -12.52 0.12
N ARG A 62 10.74 -12.00 -1.08
CA ARG A 62 10.71 -12.79 -2.32
C ARG A 62 11.66 -13.97 -2.29
N THR A 63 12.85 -13.76 -1.73
CA THR A 63 13.86 -14.83 -1.59
C THR A 63 13.39 -15.91 -0.63
N LYS A 64 12.73 -15.53 0.48
CA LYS A 64 12.34 -16.46 1.55
C LYS A 64 10.96 -17.12 1.32
N ALA A 65 10.10 -16.50 0.54
CA ALA A 65 8.74 -16.99 0.28
C ALA A 65 8.66 -18.21 -0.65
N ALA A 66 9.78 -18.82 -1.00
CA ALA A 66 10.00 -20.09 -1.68
C ALA A 66 8.83 -20.58 -2.56
N GLY A 67 8.80 -20.18 -3.82
CA GLY A 67 7.82 -20.65 -4.81
C GLY A 67 6.45 -19.97 -4.78
N LYS A 68 6.21 -19.06 -3.82
CA LYS A 68 5.00 -18.22 -3.79
C LYS A 68 5.16 -17.01 -4.71
N SER A 69 4.08 -16.64 -5.38
CA SER A 69 4.00 -15.38 -6.12
C SER A 69 3.87 -14.20 -5.13
N VAL A 70 4.74 -13.19 -5.26
CA VAL A 70 4.78 -12.03 -4.37
C VAL A 70 4.54 -10.76 -5.18
N SER A 71 3.37 -10.17 -5.01
CA SER A 71 3.09 -8.81 -5.47
C SER A 71 3.49 -7.76 -4.43
N VAL A 72 3.62 -6.53 -4.88
CA VAL A 72 4.07 -5.42 -4.02
C VAL A 72 3.25 -4.19 -4.32
N TYR A 73 2.80 -3.53 -3.27
CA TYR A 73 2.11 -2.26 -3.32
C TYR A 73 2.86 -1.21 -2.49
N PRO A 74 3.56 -0.28 -3.13
CA PRO A 74 4.14 0.87 -2.45
C PRO A 74 3.02 1.83 -2.03
N VAL A 75 2.89 2.12 -0.74
CA VAL A 75 1.87 3.06 -0.23
C VAL A 75 2.12 4.46 -0.80
N ASN A 76 1.07 5.03 -1.36
CA ASN A 76 1.12 6.34 -2.00
C ASN A 76 0.77 7.44 -1.00
N TYR A 77 1.78 8.22 -0.59
CA TYR A 77 1.61 9.37 0.28
C TYR A 77 2.82 10.32 0.15
N PRO A 78 2.75 11.57 0.67
CA PRO A 78 3.84 12.55 0.50
C PRO A 78 5.17 12.13 1.10
N ALA A 79 5.21 11.44 2.24
CA ALA A 79 6.40 11.06 2.99
C ALA A 79 7.30 12.29 3.28
N SER A 80 6.70 13.34 3.79
CA SER A 80 7.32 14.62 4.09
C SER A 80 7.32 14.92 5.59
N THR A 81 7.94 16.01 6.01
CA THR A 81 7.88 16.52 7.40
C THR A 81 6.57 17.25 7.73
N ASP A 82 5.69 17.44 6.77
CA ASP A 82 4.29 17.80 7.04
C ASP A 82 3.56 16.52 7.51
N PHE A 83 3.83 16.13 8.76
CA PHE A 83 3.39 14.87 9.35
C PHE A 83 1.88 14.62 9.31
N PRO A 84 1.00 15.65 9.45
CA PRO A 84 -0.44 15.44 9.25
C PRO A 84 -0.80 14.81 7.89
N THR A 85 -0.01 15.05 6.84
CA THR A 85 -0.26 14.45 5.52
C THR A 85 -0.05 12.93 5.47
N ALA A 86 0.57 12.33 6.51
CA ALA A 86 0.71 10.87 6.63
C ALA A 86 -0.64 10.13 6.68
N VAL A 87 -1.72 10.82 7.05
CA VAL A 87 -3.09 10.28 6.99
C VAL A 87 -3.46 9.79 5.59
N GLN A 88 -2.91 10.40 4.54
CA GLN A 88 -3.11 9.93 3.17
C GLN A 88 -2.53 8.52 2.97
N GLY A 89 -1.38 8.24 3.59
CA GLY A 89 -0.76 6.92 3.58
C GLY A 89 -1.55 5.88 4.37
N ILE A 90 -2.12 6.27 5.52
CA ILE A 90 -3.00 5.40 6.32
C ILE A 90 -4.21 4.98 5.48
N ARG A 91 -4.87 5.96 4.84
CA ARG A 91 -6.04 5.71 3.98
C ARG A 91 -5.70 4.88 2.75
N ASP A 92 -4.59 5.18 2.08
CA ASP A 92 -4.15 4.45 0.89
C ASP A 92 -3.83 2.99 1.21
N ALA A 93 -3.09 2.74 2.30
CA ALA A 93 -2.76 1.38 2.74
C ALA A 93 -4.00 0.59 3.18
N ALA A 94 -4.91 1.17 3.97
CA ALA A 94 -6.15 0.52 4.39
C ALA A 94 -7.02 0.16 3.18
N ASN A 95 -7.25 1.10 2.27
CA ASN A 95 -8.01 0.86 1.04
C ASN A 95 -7.40 -0.26 0.19
N ARG A 96 -6.05 -0.32 0.10
CA ARG A 96 -5.38 -1.39 -0.64
C ARG A 96 -5.58 -2.75 0.01
N ILE A 97 -5.44 -2.83 1.33
CA ILE A 97 -5.62 -4.06 2.09
C ILE A 97 -7.05 -4.58 1.93
N GLU A 98 -8.05 -3.72 2.12
CA GLU A 98 -9.46 -4.07 1.96
C GLU A 98 -9.79 -4.51 0.53
N ALA A 99 -9.27 -3.79 -0.48
CA ALA A 99 -9.47 -4.15 -1.89
C ALA A 99 -8.85 -5.52 -2.22
N THR A 100 -7.65 -5.81 -1.69
CA THR A 100 -6.99 -7.10 -1.89
C THR A 100 -7.76 -8.22 -1.17
N ALA A 101 -8.18 -8.02 0.07
CA ALA A 101 -8.98 -8.98 0.82
C ALA A 101 -10.31 -9.31 0.11
N GLY A 102 -10.96 -8.31 -0.47
CA GLY A 102 -12.22 -8.49 -1.21
C GLY A 102 -12.05 -9.16 -2.58
N ALA A 103 -11.01 -8.80 -3.33
CA ALA A 103 -10.79 -9.33 -4.69
C ALA A 103 -10.01 -10.65 -4.72
N CYS A 104 -9.15 -10.88 -3.74
CA CYS A 104 -8.23 -12.02 -3.64
C CYS A 104 -8.22 -12.59 -2.21
N PRO A 105 -9.29 -13.24 -1.76
CA PRO A 105 -9.47 -13.62 -0.34
C PRO A 105 -8.42 -14.60 0.18
N ASP A 106 -7.76 -15.36 -0.68
CA ASP A 106 -6.70 -16.31 -0.29
C ASP A 106 -5.32 -15.66 -0.23
N THR A 107 -5.15 -14.45 -0.78
CA THR A 107 -3.88 -13.70 -0.74
C THR A 107 -3.52 -13.34 0.69
N LYS A 108 -2.31 -13.68 1.12
CA LYS A 108 -1.77 -13.28 2.42
C LYS A 108 -1.10 -11.91 2.31
N ILE A 109 -1.56 -10.96 3.13
CA ILE A 109 -1.05 -9.61 3.11
C ILE A 109 0.04 -9.45 4.18
N VAL A 110 1.18 -8.89 3.78
CA VAL A 110 2.24 -8.44 4.67
C VAL A 110 2.25 -6.92 4.64
N LEU A 111 1.83 -6.31 5.75
CA LEU A 111 1.88 -4.86 5.92
C LEU A 111 3.22 -4.46 6.53
N GLY A 112 3.91 -3.50 5.96
CA GLY A 112 5.17 -3.03 6.49
C GLY A 112 5.41 -1.54 6.30
N GLY A 113 6.38 -1.02 7.06
CA GLY A 113 6.81 0.36 6.89
C GLY A 113 8.13 0.65 7.58
N PHE A 114 8.76 1.75 7.14
CA PHE A 114 9.98 2.26 7.73
C PHE A 114 9.78 3.70 8.25
N SER A 115 10.25 4.00 9.47
CA SER A 115 10.22 5.34 10.05
C SER A 115 8.78 5.92 10.07
N GLN A 116 8.52 7.04 9.41
CA GLN A 116 7.15 7.57 9.22
C GLN A 116 6.22 6.51 8.59
N GLY A 117 6.72 5.71 7.64
CA GLY A 117 5.95 4.60 7.08
C GLY A 117 5.63 3.51 8.08
N ALA A 118 6.50 3.28 9.08
CA ALA A 118 6.18 2.37 10.19
C ALA A 118 5.09 2.93 11.09
N ALA A 119 5.02 4.26 11.29
CA ALA A 119 3.88 4.90 11.94
C ALA A 119 2.60 4.73 11.10
N VAL A 120 2.67 4.97 9.78
CA VAL A 120 1.54 4.72 8.87
C VAL A 120 1.03 3.29 9.00
N ALA A 121 1.90 2.28 8.88
CA ALA A 121 1.53 0.87 8.99
C ALA A 121 0.94 0.53 10.38
N GLY A 122 1.49 1.11 11.45
CA GLY A 122 0.97 0.94 12.80
C GLY A 122 -0.43 1.54 12.96
N PHE A 123 -0.67 2.77 12.49
CA PHE A 123 -2.00 3.38 12.54
C PHE A 123 -3.05 2.66 11.70
N VAL A 124 -2.68 2.05 10.57
CA VAL A 124 -3.57 1.18 9.77
C VAL A 124 -4.12 0.02 10.60
N THR A 125 -3.36 -0.45 11.58
CA THR A 125 -3.73 -1.57 12.46
C THR A 125 -4.38 -1.14 13.78
N SER A 126 -4.60 0.15 14.02
CA SER A 126 -5.21 0.65 15.25
C SER A 126 -6.70 0.27 15.34
N GLU A 127 -7.18 -0.01 16.53
CA GLU A 127 -8.58 -0.38 16.79
C GLU A 127 -9.51 0.82 16.92
N ALA A 128 -8.94 2.00 17.11
CA ALA A 128 -9.68 3.24 17.24
C ALA A 128 -8.90 4.40 16.63
N VAL A 129 -9.61 5.46 16.26
CA VAL A 129 -8.97 6.74 15.94
C VAL A 129 -8.23 7.23 17.19
N PRO A 130 -6.91 7.53 17.11
CA PRO A 130 -6.14 7.94 18.26
C PRO A 130 -6.71 9.21 18.91
N SER A 131 -6.69 9.28 20.25
CA SER A 131 -7.12 10.46 20.97
C SER A 131 -6.27 11.68 20.58
N GLY A 132 -6.94 12.80 20.29
CA GLY A 132 -6.28 14.03 19.84
C GLY A 132 -6.09 14.15 18.32
N ALA A 133 -6.39 13.11 17.55
CA ALA A 133 -6.52 13.22 16.11
C ALA A 133 -7.90 13.79 15.74
N ASP A 134 -7.97 14.58 14.65
CA ASP A 134 -9.27 15.01 14.13
C ASP A 134 -9.88 13.81 13.38
N ALA A 135 -10.99 13.31 13.91
CA ALA A 135 -11.70 12.16 13.33
C ALA A 135 -12.21 12.43 11.90
N ALA A 136 -12.34 13.69 11.49
CA ALA A 136 -12.71 14.04 10.12
C ALA A 136 -11.57 13.79 9.12
N ASP A 137 -10.32 13.81 9.59
CA ASP A 137 -9.13 13.65 8.76
C ASP A 137 -8.58 12.22 8.76
N VAL A 138 -8.84 11.44 9.81
CA VAL A 138 -8.33 10.08 9.97
C VAL A 138 -9.38 9.07 9.48
N PRO A 139 -9.00 8.04 8.68
CA PRO A 139 -9.94 6.99 8.30
C PRO A 139 -10.39 6.18 9.51
N ASP A 140 -11.60 5.63 9.44
CA ASP A 140 -12.07 4.66 10.42
C ASP A 140 -11.13 3.43 10.46
N PRO A 141 -11.02 2.75 11.60
CA PRO A 141 -10.31 1.48 11.69
C PRO A 141 -10.85 0.47 10.68
N MET A 142 -9.95 -0.35 10.11
CA MET A 142 -10.38 -1.42 9.21
C MET A 142 -11.34 -2.39 9.91
N PRO A 143 -12.35 -2.93 9.18
CA PRO A 143 -13.25 -3.94 9.74
C PRO A 143 -12.47 -5.13 10.34
N PRO A 144 -12.88 -5.69 11.52
CA PRO A 144 -12.14 -6.75 12.17
C PRO A 144 -11.84 -7.98 11.31
N ALA A 145 -12.73 -8.33 10.38
CA ALA A 145 -12.55 -9.45 9.46
C ALA A 145 -11.33 -9.26 8.51
N ILE A 146 -10.90 -8.02 8.26
CA ILE A 146 -9.73 -7.74 7.43
C ILE A 146 -8.44 -8.23 8.10
N ALA A 147 -8.42 -8.29 9.42
CA ALA A 147 -7.26 -8.78 10.15
C ALA A 147 -6.87 -10.22 9.74
N ASP A 148 -7.82 -11.09 9.37
CA ASP A 148 -7.56 -12.47 8.97
C ASP A 148 -6.76 -12.59 7.65
N HIS A 149 -6.83 -11.54 6.80
CA HIS A 149 -6.07 -11.46 5.56
C HIS A 149 -4.65 -10.92 5.75
N VAL A 150 -4.39 -10.18 6.85
CA VAL A 150 -3.06 -9.66 7.18
C VAL A 150 -2.29 -10.72 7.96
N ALA A 151 -1.34 -11.38 7.29
CA ALA A 151 -0.53 -12.44 7.90
C ALA A 151 0.55 -11.89 8.84
N ALA A 152 1.17 -10.76 8.50
CA ALA A 152 2.21 -10.13 9.31
C ALA A 152 2.20 -8.62 9.19
N VAL A 153 2.63 -7.95 10.27
CA VAL A 153 2.92 -6.52 10.31
C VAL A 153 4.40 -6.34 10.68
N VAL A 154 5.13 -5.51 9.92
CA VAL A 154 6.55 -5.26 10.14
C VAL A 154 6.81 -3.77 10.26
N LEU A 155 7.29 -3.35 11.42
CA LEU A 155 7.56 -1.96 11.74
C LEU A 155 9.08 -1.78 11.92
N LEU A 156 9.73 -1.10 10.97
CA LEU A 156 11.16 -0.84 10.99
C LEU A 156 11.40 0.59 11.44
N GLY A 157 12.04 0.79 12.60
CA GLY A 157 12.29 2.12 13.15
C GLY A 157 11.03 2.92 13.44
N LYS A 158 9.98 2.27 13.94
CA LYS A 158 8.72 2.92 14.33
C LYS A 158 9.02 4.04 15.33
N PRO A 159 8.49 5.26 15.09
CA PRO A 159 8.68 6.37 16.03
C PRO A 159 8.20 6.01 17.45
N SER A 160 9.05 6.31 18.44
CA SER A 160 8.71 6.13 19.86
C SER A 160 7.59 7.09 20.30
N PRO A 161 6.85 6.78 21.37
CA PRO A 161 5.86 7.71 21.93
C PRO A 161 6.43 9.10 22.20
N LYS A 162 7.68 9.18 22.68
CA LYS A 162 8.35 10.46 22.92
C LYS A 162 8.62 11.25 21.63
N PHE A 163 9.01 10.55 20.55
CA PHE A 163 9.18 11.19 19.25
C PHE A 163 7.85 11.68 18.68
N MET A 164 6.79 10.88 18.82
CA MET A 164 5.45 11.25 18.38
C MET A 164 4.94 12.49 19.14
N GLU A 165 5.13 12.55 20.46
CA GLU A 165 4.83 13.74 21.28
C GLU A 165 5.59 14.98 20.79
N LEU A 166 6.88 14.82 20.47
CA LEU A 166 7.74 15.93 19.98
C LEU A 166 7.21 16.54 18.68
N ILE A 167 6.63 15.73 17.81
CA ILE A 167 6.04 16.20 16.53
C ILE A 167 4.54 16.51 16.63
N GLY A 168 3.97 16.49 17.84
CA GLY A 168 2.57 16.85 18.10
C GLY A 168 1.56 15.85 17.56
N THR A 169 1.93 14.57 17.47
CA THR A 169 1.06 13.49 16.96
C THR A 169 0.81 12.42 18.04
N PRO A 170 -0.32 11.71 18.00
CA PRO A 170 -0.60 10.61 18.93
C PRO A 170 0.44 9.50 18.84
N PRO A 171 0.66 8.70 19.91
CA PRO A 171 1.50 7.51 19.86
C PRO A 171 0.93 6.48 18.88
N VAL A 172 1.83 5.70 18.28
CA VAL A 172 1.45 4.60 17.38
C VAL A 172 1.11 3.37 18.21
N GLU A 173 -0.15 2.97 18.20
CA GLU A 173 -0.67 1.80 18.89
C GLU A 173 -1.16 0.77 17.87
N VAL A 174 -0.67 -0.47 18.01
CA VAL A 174 -1.11 -1.61 17.20
C VAL A 174 -2.27 -2.28 17.94
N GLY A 175 -3.38 -2.48 17.25
CA GLY A 175 -4.56 -3.10 17.81
C GLY A 175 -4.36 -4.60 18.13
N ASP A 176 -5.18 -5.13 19.05
CA ASP A 176 -5.07 -6.50 19.57
C ASP A 176 -5.15 -7.58 18.50
N LEU A 177 -5.95 -7.34 17.43
CA LEU A 177 -6.07 -8.25 16.28
C LEU A 177 -4.76 -8.42 15.50
N TYR A 178 -3.84 -7.49 15.64
CA TYR A 178 -2.56 -7.46 14.92
C TYR A 178 -1.35 -7.67 15.84
N ALA A 179 -1.48 -7.47 17.14
CA ALA A 179 -0.37 -7.53 18.11
C ALA A 179 0.43 -8.85 18.01
N GLY A 180 -0.27 -10.01 17.96
CA GLY A 180 0.37 -11.35 17.89
C GLY A 180 1.07 -11.67 16.56
N LYS A 181 0.93 -10.82 15.56
CA LYS A 181 1.53 -10.95 14.23
C LYS A 181 2.32 -9.71 13.81
N THR A 182 2.70 -8.88 14.77
CA THR A 182 3.54 -7.69 14.56
C THR A 182 4.96 -7.92 15.03
N LEU A 183 5.92 -7.55 14.21
CA LEU A 183 7.33 -7.42 14.55
C LEU A 183 7.74 -5.96 14.50
N ASP A 184 8.14 -5.41 15.63
CA ASP A 184 8.64 -4.04 15.77
C ASP A 184 10.15 -4.08 16.01
N LEU A 185 10.93 -3.57 15.06
CA LEU A 185 12.40 -3.58 15.10
C LEU A 185 12.94 -2.17 15.22
N CYS A 186 13.72 -1.95 16.26
CA CYS A 186 14.43 -0.71 16.55
C CYS A 186 15.94 -0.96 16.70
N ILE A 187 16.75 -0.26 15.91
CA ILE A 187 18.22 -0.28 16.08
C ILE A 187 18.57 0.43 17.39
N ALA A 188 19.46 -0.17 18.17
CA ALA A 188 19.99 0.49 19.35
C ALA A 188 20.62 1.85 18.99
N ASN A 189 20.29 2.88 19.77
CA ASN A 189 20.70 4.27 19.53
C ASN A 189 20.16 4.90 18.22
N ASP A 190 19.06 4.39 17.66
CA ASP A 190 18.27 5.10 16.68
C ASP A 190 17.37 6.12 17.40
N PRO A 191 17.56 7.44 17.22
CA PRO A 191 16.86 8.46 18.00
C PRO A 191 15.36 8.47 17.77
N ILE A 192 14.88 7.95 16.63
CA ILE A 192 13.45 7.96 16.29
C ILE A 192 12.69 6.92 17.11
N CYS A 193 13.19 5.68 17.17
CA CYS A 193 12.51 4.59 17.87
C CYS A 193 13.02 4.36 19.29
N SER A 194 14.31 4.55 19.57
CA SER A 194 14.87 4.40 20.94
C SER A 194 14.83 5.68 21.78
N GLY A 195 14.59 6.82 21.14
CA GLY A 195 14.55 8.13 21.79
C GLY A 195 15.91 8.71 22.15
N THR A 196 17.01 8.03 21.82
CA THR A 196 18.40 8.46 22.08
C THR A 196 19.30 8.04 20.92
N GLY A 197 20.44 8.70 20.76
CA GLY A 197 21.49 8.27 19.86
C GLY A 197 21.72 9.18 18.65
N ASP A 198 22.28 8.60 17.58
CA ASP A 198 22.70 9.30 16.37
C ASP A 198 21.76 8.97 15.20
N GLY A 199 21.34 10.00 14.49
CA GLY A 199 20.48 9.88 13.31
C GLY A 199 21.05 8.96 12.20
N ALA A 200 22.36 8.74 12.15
CA ALA A 200 22.97 7.81 11.20
C ALA A 200 22.47 6.37 11.38
N ASN A 201 22.18 5.95 12.61
CA ASN A 201 21.67 4.61 12.91
C ASN A 201 20.28 4.38 12.30
N HIS A 202 19.47 5.43 12.16
CA HIS A 202 18.14 5.34 11.59
C HIS A 202 18.12 4.85 10.13
N SER A 203 19.22 4.96 9.40
CA SER A 203 19.30 4.54 7.99
C SER A 203 19.96 3.16 7.78
N LEU A 204 20.24 2.40 8.85
CA LEU A 204 21.04 1.17 8.75
C LEU A 204 20.22 -0.14 8.69
N TYR A 205 18.89 -0.09 8.70
CA TYR A 205 18.02 -1.28 8.74
C TYR A 205 18.26 -2.27 7.60
N ASN A 206 18.68 -1.79 6.42
CA ASN A 206 19.04 -2.63 5.27
C ASN A 206 20.51 -3.06 5.23
N LYS A 207 21.30 -2.67 6.25
CA LYS A 207 22.75 -2.97 6.31
C LYS A 207 23.15 -3.84 7.50
N ASN A 208 22.25 -4.04 8.46
CA ASN A 208 22.51 -4.75 9.71
C ASN A 208 21.76 -6.09 9.85
N GLY A 209 21.11 -6.56 8.77
CA GLY A 209 20.34 -7.80 8.74
C GLY A 209 18.89 -7.69 9.25
N MET A 210 18.42 -6.50 9.69
CA MET A 210 17.04 -6.36 10.19
C MET A 210 15.99 -6.53 9.12
N THR A 211 16.23 -6.17 7.85
CA THR A 211 15.31 -6.48 6.75
C THR A 211 15.21 -7.97 6.49
N ASP A 212 16.29 -8.73 6.65
CA ASP A 212 16.29 -10.19 6.57
C ASP A 212 15.54 -10.84 7.74
N GLN A 213 15.73 -10.32 8.96
CA GLN A 213 14.99 -10.75 10.16
C GLN A 213 13.48 -10.49 9.98
N ALA A 214 13.13 -9.30 9.51
CA ALA A 214 11.75 -8.90 9.23
C ALA A 214 11.10 -9.82 8.17
N ALA A 215 11.83 -10.11 7.09
CA ALA A 215 11.36 -11.01 6.03
C ALA A 215 11.20 -12.45 6.53
N ALA A 216 12.12 -12.95 7.36
CA ALA A 216 12.02 -14.27 7.98
C ALA A 216 10.78 -14.35 8.89
N PHE A 217 10.50 -13.32 9.69
CA PHE A 217 9.29 -13.25 10.48
C PHE A 217 8.04 -13.24 9.59
N ALA A 218 7.98 -12.34 8.60
CA ALA A 218 6.81 -12.24 7.72
C ALA A 218 6.53 -13.55 7.00
N THR A 219 7.56 -14.20 6.45
CA THR A 219 7.40 -15.46 5.72
C THR A 219 7.07 -16.65 6.61
N SER A 220 7.38 -16.62 7.90
CA SER A 220 6.96 -17.64 8.85
C SER A 220 5.47 -17.63 9.17
N LYS A 221 4.74 -16.60 8.73
CA LYS A 221 3.31 -16.41 8.92
C LYS A 221 2.47 -16.70 7.66
N LEU A 222 3.12 -17.05 6.53
CA LEU A 222 2.48 -17.28 5.23
C LEU A 222 1.92 -18.71 5.01
#